data_9e813337ecc3f0eca65187ad9991691e
#
_entry.id   9e813337ecc3f0eca65187ad9991691e
#
_cell.length_a   1.000
_cell.length_b   1.000
_cell.length_c   1.000
_cell.angle_alpha   90.00
_cell.angle_beta   90.00
_cell.angle_gamma   90.00
#
_symmetry.space_group_name_H-M   'P 1'
#
loop_
_entity.id
_entity.type
_entity.pdbx_description
1 polymer ?
#
loop_
_entity_poly.entity_id
_entity_poly.type
_entity_poly.pdbx_seq_one_letter_code
_entity_poly.pdbx_strand_id
1 'polypeptide(L)'
;MCIRDRSCHGDFGEAVDNWPALVGGEGTLNGQDPLKTTGSYWPYASTMYDYIYRAMPFGEAQSLSPDETYQIVAYLLYMNDIIDDEFELNQENIGKIEMPNQNGFMLPDPRPDAQPTSGVACMKNCDVPINVIGKARDIDVTPEDQS
;
A
#
# COMPACT_ATOMS: atom_id res chain seq x y z
N MET A 1 -17.48 8.36 2.92
CA MET A 1 -16.16 8.97 3.16
C MET A 1 -16.30 10.05 4.21
N CYS A 2 -15.47 10.04 5.25
CA CYS A 2 -15.51 11.06 6.27
C CYS A 2 -15.09 12.42 5.70
N ILE A 3 -15.54 13.52 6.31
CA ILE A 3 -15.14 14.87 5.85
C ILE A 3 -13.61 15.03 5.88
N ARG A 4 -12.94 14.35 6.82
CA ARG A 4 -11.47 14.37 6.95
C ARG A 4 -10.74 13.71 5.76
N ASP A 5 -11.29 12.60 5.23
CA ASP A 5 -10.64 11.87 4.14
C ASP A 5 -10.73 12.66 2.83
N ARG A 6 -11.85 13.36 2.60
CA ARG A 6 -12.10 14.15 1.40
C ARG A 6 -11.09 15.28 1.20
N SER A 7 -10.61 15.88 2.29
CA SER A 7 -9.64 16.97 2.20
C SER A 7 -8.30 16.54 1.60
N CYS A 8 -7.97 15.26 1.67
CA CYS A 8 -6.73 14.71 1.13
C CYS A 8 -6.97 13.84 -0.10
N HIS A 9 -7.98 12.98 -0.07
CA HIS A 9 -8.18 11.98 -1.12
C HIS A 9 -9.29 12.32 -2.13
N GLY A 10 -9.93 13.48 -1.99
CA GLY A 10 -11.04 13.90 -2.86
C GLY A 10 -12.40 13.36 -2.41
N ASP A 11 -13.45 13.86 -3.02
CA ASP A 11 -14.83 13.51 -2.66
C ASP A 11 -15.19 12.05 -2.99
N PHE A 12 -14.54 11.50 -4.00
CA PHE A 12 -14.74 10.13 -4.51
C PHE A 12 -13.47 9.26 -4.43
N GLY A 13 -12.44 9.71 -3.68
CA GLY A 13 -11.18 8.97 -3.57
C GLY A 13 -10.27 9.08 -4.79
N GLU A 14 -10.48 10.11 -5.62
CA GLU A 14 -9.78 10.33 -6.90
C GLU A 14 -8.37 10.91 -6.76
N ALA A 15 -7.96 11.32 -5.58
CA ALA A 15 -6.74 12.06 -5.24
C ALA A 15 -6.92 13.59 -5.25
N VAL A 16 -6.17 14.27 -4.39
CA VAL A 16 -6.02 15.73 -4.39
C VAL A 16 -4.55 16.06 -4.21
N ASP A 17 -4.00 16.89 -5.08
CA ASP A 17 -2.59 17.31 -5.07
C ASP A 17 -1.62 16.11 -5.05
N ASN A 18 -0.85 15.98 -3.97
CA ASN A 18 0.15 14.91 -3.79
C ASN A 18 -0.41 13.67 -3.06
N TRP A 19 -1.68 13.67 -2.67
CA TRP A 19 -2.28 12.54 -1.98
C TRP A 19 -2.72 11.47 -2.98
N PRO A 20 -2.48 10.17 -2.67
CA PRO A 20 -2.78 9.12 -3.63
C PRO A 20 -4.28 8.90 -3.81
N ALA A 21 -4.65 8.44 -5.00
CA ALA A 21 -5.99 7.92 -5.26
C ALA A 21 -6.25 6.64 -4.44
N LEU A 22 -7.46 6.51 -3.95
CA LEU A 22 -7.92 5.33 -3.19
C LEU A 22 -8.85 4.43 -4.02
N VAL A 23 -9.39 4.97 -5.12
CA VAL A 23 -10.41 4.32 -5.95
C VAL A 23 -9.96 4.25 -7.40
N GLY A 24 -10.39 3.21 -8.09
CA GLY A 24 -10.08 2.97 -9.50
C GLY A 24 -8.80 2.17 -9.73
N GLY A 25 -8.32 2.16 -10.96
CA GLY A 25 -7.11 1.46 -11.36
C GLY A 25 -7.29 -0.04 -11.65
N GLU A 26 -8.52 -0.56 -11.66
CA GLU A 26 -8.78 -1.93 -12.04
C GLU A 26 -8.25 -2.22 -13.46
N GLY A 27 -7.57 -3.36 -13.62
CA GLY A 27 -7.00 -3.79 -14.90
C GLY A 27 -5.79 -3.01 -15.39
N THR A 28 -5.36 -1.94 -14.69
CA THR A 28 -4.23 -1.10 -15.13
C THR A 28 -2.85 -1.64 -14.76
N LEU A 29 -2.76 -2.61 -13.84
CA LEU A 29 -1.47 -3.08 -13.27
C LEU A 29 -0.50 -3.65 -14.30
N ASN A 30 -0.99 -4.13 -15.45
CA ASN A 30 -0.17 -4.62 -16.56
C ASN A 30 0.18 -3.52 -17.59
N GLY A 31 -0.28 -2.29 -17.38
CA GLY A 31 -0.04 -1.16 -18.27
C GLY A 31 1.32 -0.50 -18.03
N GLN A 32 1.65 0.46 -18.89
CA GLN A 32 2.88 1.27 -18.75
C GLN A 32 2.79 2.26 -17.59
N ASP A 33 1.58 2.71 -17.25
CA ASP A 33 1.30 3.67 -16.17
C ASP A 33 0.19 3.11 -15.26
N PRO A 34 0.54 2.17 -14.36
CA PRO A 34 -0.44 1.50 -13.51
C PRO A 34 -0.94 2.41 -12.39
N LEU A 35 -2.25 2.57 -12.26
CA LEU A 35 -2.85 3.25 -11.13
C LEU A 35 -3.00 2.27 -9.95
N LYS A 36 -2.13 2.43 -8.95
CA LYS A 36 -2.09 1.57 -7.75
C LYS A 36 -2.94 2.16 -6.64
N THR A 37 -4.14 1.63 -6.47
CA THR A 37 -5.07 2.04 -5.40
C THR A 37 -5.25 0.93 -4.38
N THR A 38 -6.07 1.21 -3.36
CA THR A 38 -6.47 0.19 -2.38
C THR A 38 -7.24 -0.96 -3.03
N GLY A 39 -8.05 -0.68 -4.05
CA GLY A 39 -8.82 -1.69 -4.78
C GLY A 39 -8.03 -2.44 -5.84
N SER A 40 -7.17 -1.76 -6.60
CA SER A 40 -6.45 -2.38 -7.72
C SER A 40 -5.19 -3.13 -7.31
N TYR A 41 -4.47 -2.67 -6.27
CA TYR A 41 -3.11 -3.14 -5.97
C TYR A 41 -3.01 -3.93 -4.66
N TRP A 42 -3.74 -3.55 -3.62
CA TRP A 42 -3.60 -4.16 -2.30
C TRP A 42 -4.12 -5.61 -2.28
N PRO A 43 -3.34 -6.57 -1.72
CA PRO A 43 -3.71 -7.99 -1.80
C PRO A 43 -4.73 -8.42 -0.75
N TYR A 44 -4.88 -7.69 0.35
CA TYR A 44 -5.76 -8.09 1.46
C TYR A 44 -6.48 -6.89 2.08
N ALA A 45 -7.78 -7.03 2.31
CA ALA A 45 -8.58 -6.02 3.02
C ALA A 45 -8.12 -5.82 4.48
N SER A 46 -7.60 -6.86 5.13
CA SER A 46 -7.01 -6.76 6.47
C SER A 46 -5.78 -5.87 6.53
N THR A 47 -4.96 -5.84 5.48
CA THR A 47 -3.82 -4.92 5.39
C THR A 47 -4.30 -3.47 5.26
N MET A 48 -5.39 -3.23 4.53
CA MET A 48 -6.01 -1.92 4.42
C MET A 48 -6.50 -1.43 5.79
N TYR A 49 -7.19 -2.30 6.54
CA TYR A 49 -7.63 -2.00 7.90
C TYR A 49 -6.45 -1.61 8.80
N ASP A 50 -5.40 -2.45 8.83
CA ASP A 50 -4.23 -2.24 9.68
C ASP A 50 -3.51 -0.92 9.35
N TYR A 51 -3.36 -0.60 8.06
CA TYR A 51 -2.75 0.65 7.63
C TYR A 51 -3.57 1.88 8.03
N ILE A 52 -4.89 1.86 7.79
CA ILE A 52 -5.77 2.97 8.15
C ILE A 52 -5.77 3.18 9.66
N TYR A 53 -5.92 2.11 10.44
CA TYR A 53 -5.93 2.20 11.90
C TYR A 53 -4.63 2.77 12.48
N ARG A 54 -3.47 2.38 11.92
CA ARG A 54 -2.16 2.80 12.43
C ARG A 54 -1.66 4.13 11.92
N ALA A 55 -2.01 4.51 10.69
CA ALA A 55 -1.37 5.61 10.00
C ALA A 55 -2.31 6.75 9.59
N MET A 56 -3.61 6.52 9.61
CA MET A 56 -4.60 7.51 9.19
C MET A 56 -5.49 7.98 10.36
N PRO A 57 -5.98 9.23 10.34
CA PRO A 57 -5.66 10.32 9.41
C PRO A 57 -4.20 10.75 9.51
N PHE A 58 -3.62 11.18 8.39
CA PHE A 58 -2.22 11.66 8.38
C PHE A 58 -2.07 12.86 9.36
N GLY A 59 -1.11 12.75 10.27
CA GLY A 59 -0.90 13.73 11.35
C GLY A 59 -1.70 13.47 12.63
N GLU A 60 -2.70 12.58 12.60
CA GLU A 60 -3.51 12.16 13.75
C GLU A 60 -3.65 10.62 13.82
N ALA A 61 -2.55 9.92 13.58
CA ALA A 61 -2.51 8.46 13.58
C ALA A 61 -3.08 7.85 14.86
N GLN A 62 -3.78 6.73 14.74
CA GLN A 62 -4.41 5.99 15.84
C GLN A 62 -5.50 6.77 16.59
N SER A 63 -6.10 7.79 15.97
CA SER A 63 -7.23 8.53 16.52
C SER A 63 -8.60 7.92 16.19
N LEU A 64 -8.63 6.97 15.22
CA LEU A 64 -9.84 6.27 14.84
C LEU A 64 -10.13 5.11 15.80
N SER A 65 -11.41 4.92 16.12
CA SER A 65 -11.85 3.69 16.79
C SER A 65 -11.82 2.51 15.82
N PRO A 66 -11.81 1.26 16.34
CA PRO A 66 -11.93 0.07 15.48
C PRO A 66 -13.16 0.10 14.56
N ASP A 67 -14.30 0.52 15.08
CA ASP A 67 -15.57 0.57 14.33
C ASP A 67 -15.50 1.61 13.20
N GLU A 68 -14.96 2.81 13.46
CA GLU A 68 -14.74 3.82 12.43
C GLU A 68 -13.79 3.31 11.34
N THR A 69 -12.76 2.56 11.73
CA THR A 69 -11.83 1.95 10.77
C THR A 69 -12.53 0.92 9.87
N TYR A 70 -13.38 0.03 10.44
CA TYR A 70 -14.20 -0.90 9.63
C TYR A 70 -15.12 -0.16 8.67
N GLN A 71 -15.78 0.92 9.10
CA GLN A 71 -16.66 1.72 8.26
C GLN A 71 -15.90 2.35 7.08
N ILE A 72 -14.69 2.88 7.32
CA ILE A 72 -13.85 3.47 6.27
C ILE A 72 -13.42 2.37 5.28
N VAL A 73 -12.96 1.22 5.77
CA VAL A 73 -12.54 0.10 4.93
C VAL A 73 -13.71 -0.42 4.09
N ALA A 74 -14.89 -0.62 4.70
CA ALA A 74 -16.08 -1.04 3.98
C ALA A 74 -16.44 -0.06 2.86
N TYR A 75 -16.41 1.23 3.16
CA TYR A 75 -16.70 2.26 2.17
C TYR A 75 -15.69 2.25 1.00
N LEU A 76 -14.40 2.08 1.28
CA LEU A 76 -13.38 1.98 0.23
C LEU A 76 -13.53 0.71 -0.62
N LEU A 77 -13.89 -0.42 -0.01
CA LEU A 77 -14.17 -1.65 -0.73
C LEU A 77 -15.41 -1.51 -1.63
N TYR A 78 -16.46 -0.87 -1.13
CA TYR A 78 -17.66 -0.56 -1.89
C TYR A 78 -17.36 0.37 -3.08
N MET A 79 -16.61 1.45 -2.86
CA MET A 79 -16.23 2.40 -3.91
C MET A 79 -15.34 1.79 -5.01
N ASN A 80 -14.72 0.64 -4.75
CA ASN A 80 -13.92 -0.13 -5.70
C ASN A 80 -14.68 -1.36 -6.23
N ASP A 81 -16.00 -1.43 -6.06
CA ASP A 81 -16.88 -2.53 -6.53
C ASP A 81 -16.47 -3.92 -6.03
N ILE A 82 -15.82 -4.01 -4.84
CA ILE A 82 -15.37 -5.28 -4.25
C ILE A 82 -16.46 -5.89 -3.35
N ILE A 83 -17.25 -5.07 -2.72
CA ILE A 83 -18.42 -5.45 -1.92
C ILE A 83 -19.63 -4.61 -2.33
N ASP A 84 -20.83 -5.09 -2.05
CA ASP A 84 -22.08 -4.34 -2.25
C ASP A 84 -22.38 -3.37 -1.08
N ASP A 85 -23.38 -2.54 -1.24
CA ASP A 85 -23.78 -1.52 -0.27
C ASP A 85 -24.48 -2.07 0.98
N GLU A 86 -24.97 -3.32 0.94
CA GLU A 86 -25.59 -4.00 2.06
C GLU A 86 -24.59 -4.82 2.90
N PHE A 87 -23.31 -4.90 2.46
CA PHE A 87 -22.30 -5.73 3.12
C PHE A 87 -21.83 -5.12 4.43
N GLU A 88 -22.02 -5.83 5.54
CA GLU A 88 -21.54 -5.44 6.86
C GLU A 88 -20.15 -6.02 7.15
N LEU A 89 -19.11 -5.18 7.05
CA LEU A 89 -17.73 -5.57 7.28
C LEU A 89 -17.41 -5.64 8.79
N ASN A 90 -16.80 -6.73 9.21
CA ASN A 90 -16.39 -6.95 10.61
C ASN A 90 -15.15 -7.85 10.73
N GLN A 91 -14.70 -8.09 11.96
CA GLN A 91 -13.52 -8.91 12.25
C GLN A 91 -13.61 -10.35 11.72
N GLU A 92 -14.81 -10.93 11.63
CA GLU A 92 -15.00 -12.34 11.24
C GLU A 92 -14.95 -12.54 9.73
N ASN A 93 -15.24 -11.48 8.95
CA ASN A 93 -15.37 -11.60 7.50
C ASN A 93 -14.33 -10.82 6.70
N ILE A 94 -13.63 -9.84 7.27
CA ILE A 94 -12.61 -9.06 6.56
C ILE A 94 -11.51 -9.93 5.92
N GLY A 95 -11.11 -11.03 6.57
CA GLY A 95 -10.13 -11.98 6.04
C GLY A 95 -10.65 -12.86 4.90
N LYS A 96 -11.95 -12.83 4.61
CA LYS A 96 -12.60 -13.61 3.54
C LYS A 96 -12.86 -12.79 2.28
N ILE A 97 -12.58 -11.48 2.32
CA ILE A 97 -12.73 -10.60 1.15
C ILE A 97 -11.68 -10.98 0.11
N GLU A 98 -12.13 -11.31 -1.09
CA GLU A 98 -11.26 -11.59 -2.23
C GLU A 98 -10.89 -10.29 -2.93
N MET A 99 -9.65 -9.84 -2.73
CA MET A 99 -9.14 -8.64 -3.38
C MET A 99 -8.70 -8.93 -4.82
N PRO A 100 -8.91 -8.00 -5.78
CA PRO A 100 -8.56 -8.21 -7.19
C PRO A 100 -7.09 -8.62 -7.42
N ASN A 101 -6.17 -8.12 -6.60
CA ASN A 101 -4.73 -8.41 -6.72
C ASN A 101 -4.21 -9.39 -5.66
N GLN A 102 -5.09 -10.19 -5.04
CA GLN A 102 -4.72 -11.15 -3.99
C GLN A 102 -3.62 -12.12 -4.42
N ASN A 103 -3.63 -12.53 -5.68
CA ASN A 103 -2.67 -13.46 -6.27
C ASN A 103 -1.61 -12.78 -7.16
N GLY A 104 -1.55 -11.46 -7.17
CA GLY A 104 -0.66 -10.69 -8.04
C GLY A 104 0.79 -10.59 -7.55
N PHE A 105 1.07 -11.02 -6.32
CA PHE A 105 2.42 -11.00 -5.76
C PHE A 105 3.11 -12.34 -5.93
N MET A 106 4.27 -12.35 -6.59
CA MET A 106 5.08 -13.55 -6.75
C MET A 106 5.93 -13.81 -5.51
N LEU A 107 5.75 -14.98 -4.93
CA LEU A 107 6.58 -15.51 -3.83
C LEU A 107 6.98 -16.96 -4.17
N PRO A 108 8.23 -17.36 -4.00
CA PRO A 108 9.39 -16.56 -3.59
C PRO A 108 9.87 -15.59 -4.68
N ASP A 109 10.61 -14.56 -4.28
CA ASP A 109 11.22 -13.60 -5.21
C ASP A 109 12.16 -14.37 -6.17
N PRO A 110 11.96 -14.29 -7.50
CA PRO A 110 12.73 -15.04 -8.47
C PRO A 110 14.17 -14.52 -8.67
N ARG A 111 14.54 -13.39 -8.04
CA ARG A 111 15.90 -12.87 -8.14
C ARG A 111 16.91 -13.83 -7.51
N PRO A 112 18.05 -14.10 -8.18
CA PRO A 112 19.05 -15.05 -7.67
C PRO A 112 19.64 -14.66 -6.31
N ASP A 113 19.67 -13.35 -6.01
CA ASP A 113 20.18 -12.76 -4.77
C ASP A 113 19.15 -12.75 -3.64
N ALA A 114 17.88 -12.96 -3.95
CA ALA A 114 16.78 -13.00 -2.99
C ALA A 114 16.55 -14.40 -2.40
N GLN A 115 17.40 -15.38 -2.70
CA GLN A 115 17.29 -16.71 -2.09
C GLN A 115 17.41 -16.57 -0.57
N PRO A 116 16.46 -17.12 0.20
CA PRO A 116 16.59 -17.12 1.64
C PRO A 116 17.89 -17.85 2.00
N THR A 117 18.84 -17.09 2.53
CA THR A 117 20.05 -17.69 3.08
C THR A 117 19.60 -18.60 4.23
N SER A 118 19.77 -19.91 4.09
CA SER A 118 19.45 -20.89 5.12
C SER A 118 20.38 -20.79 6.34
N GLY A 119 21.03 -19.66 6.51
CA GLY A 119 21.96 -19.38 7.58
C GLY A 119 21.33 -18.71 8.79
N VAL A 120 21.84 -18.99 9.94
CA VAL A 120 21.57 -18.21 11.16
C VAL A 120 22.06 -16.78 10.89
N ALA A 121 21.20 -15.79 11.15
CA ALA A 121 21.56 -14.39 10.98
C ALA A 121 22.88 -14.08 11.69
N CYS A 122 23.85 -13.57 10.97
CA CYS A 122 25.14 -13.22 11.53
C CYS A 122 24.97 -12.02 12.50
N MET A 123 25.16 -12.27 13.79
CA MET A 123 25.03 -11.25 14.84
C MET A 123 26.37 -10.79 15.39
N LYS A 124 27.47 -11.49 15.11
CA LYS A 124 28.84 -11.17 15.56
C LYS A 124 29.86 -11.64 14.53
N ASN A 125 30.90 -10.83 14.33
CA ASN A 125 32.04 -11.14 13.44
C ASN A 125 31.59 -11.55 12.03
N CYS A 126 30.69 -10.77 11.45
CA CYS A 126 30.22 -10.98 10.09
C CYS A 126 31.33 -10.50 9.14
N ASP A 127 32.21 -11.40 8.71
CA ASP A 127 33.32 -11.11 7.80
C ASP A 127 32.87 -10.87 6.33
N VAL A 128 31.77 -10.13 6.17
CA VAL A 128 31.32 -9.73 4.82
C VAL A 128 31.91 -8.35 4.54
N PRO A 129 32.79 -8.20 3.55
CA PRO A 129 33.30 -6.88 3.16
C PRO A 129 32.14 -6.02 2.66
N ILE A 130 31.87 -4.94 3.36
CA ILE A 130 30.86 -3.96 2.97
C ILE A 130 31.51 -2.95 2.04
N ASN A 131 31.13 -2.94 0.77
CA ASN A 131 31.49 -1.90 -0.17
C ASN A 131 30.42 -0.83 -0.20
N VAL A 132 30.75 0.39 0.18
CA VAL A 132 29.87 1.54 0.01
C VAL A 132 29.94 1.98 -1.45
N ILE A 133 28.89 1.69 -2.22
CA ILE A 133 28.79 2.00 -3.64
C ILE A 133 28.13 3.35 -3.93
N GLY A 134 27.55 4.02 -2.92
CA GLY A 134 26.95 5.33 -3.05
C GLY A 134 26.55 5.89 -1.69
N LYS A 135 26.39 7.21 -1.60
CA LYS A 135 25.89 7.91 -0.42
C LYS A 135 24.82 8.90 -0.87
N ALA A 136 23.75 9.03 -0.10
CA ALA A 136 22.63 9.93 -0.45
C ALA A 136 23.06 11.38 -0.68
N ARG A 137 24.09 11.86 0.06
CA ARG A 137 24.66 13.22 -0.12
C ARG A 137 25.46 13.42 -1.42
N ASP A 138 25.84 12.31 -2.07
CA ASP A 138 26.67 12.34 -3.26
C ASP A 138 25.82 12.09 -4.54
N ILE A 139 24.48 12.10 -4.40
CA ILE A 139 23.56 12.02 -5.53
C ILE A 139 23.50 13.39 -6.18
N ASP A 140 24.17 13.53 -7.30
CA ASP A 140 24.04 14.69 -8.17
C ASP A 140 22.84 14.49 -9.09
N VAL A 141 21.79 15.29 -8.86
CA VAL A 141 20.56 15.29 -9.68
C VAL A 141 20.57 16.47 -10.66
N THR A 142 21.67 17.19 -10.77
CA THR A 142 21.80 18.29 -11.73
C THR A 142 21.83 17.71 -13.14
N PRO A 143 20.96 18.13 -14.07
CA PRO A 143 21.07 17.71 -15.45
C PRO A 143 22.43 18.12 -16.02
N GLU A 144 23.15 17.18 -16.62
CA GLU A 144 24.35 17.54 -17.36
C GLU A 144 23.98 18.48 -18.48
N ASP A 145 24.55 19.68 -18.50
CA ASP A 145 24.42 20.62 -19.62
C ASP A 145 24.98 19.95 -20.88
N GLN A 146 24.09 19.52 -21.75
CA GLN A 146 24.49 19.07 -23.10
C GLN A 146 24.93 20.31 -23.90
N SER A 147 26.21 20.65 -23.77
CA SER A 147 26.90 21.65 -24.61
C SER A 147 27.55 20.98 -25.81
#